data_715c02e27e87d1b07a4f54064a3a637d
#
_entry.id   715c02e27e87d1b07a4f54064a3a637d
#
_cell.length_a   1.000
_cell.length_b   1.000
_cell.length_c   1.000
_cell.angle_alpha   90.00
_cell.angle_beta   90.00
_cell.angle_gamma   90.00
#
_symmetry.space_group_name_H-M   'P 1'
#
loop_
_entity.id
_entity.type
_entity.pdbx_description
1 polymer ?
#
loop_
_entity_poly.entity_id
_entity_poly.type
_entity_poly.pdbx_seq_one_letter_code
_entity_poly.pdbx_strand_id
1 'polypeptide(L)'
;CLLRGPVHIGANAKIIEYAALKDKVTVGHTTKIGGEIEAAVIEPYSNKQHHGFIGHSYLGSWVNLGAGSCNSDLKNTYGRVSMEYDGKRVATGMQFLGCIIGDYSKTAVNTAVFTGKVIGVCCMVYGFVTTNVPSFTNYARVFGQISEVPVDVAAAGQQRMFLRRNVTQRPCDVQLIRDMYELTRHERRLGSEPLVL
;
A
#
# COMPACT_ATOMS: atom_id res chain seq x y z
N CYS A 1 14.08 19.02 -4.48
CA CYS A 1 13.78 17.66 -4.91
C CYS A 1 14.53 17.31 -6.19
N LEU A 2 14.76 16.01 -6.42
CA LEU A 2 15.33 15.45 -7.63
C LEU A 2 14.24 14.81 -8.48
N LEU A 3 14.17 15.16 -9.77
CA LEU A 3 13.31 14.50 -10.75
C LEU A 3 14.20 13.95 -11.87
N ARG A 4 14.23 12.63 -12.02
CA ARG A 4 14.94 11.93 -13.10
C ARG A 4 13.93 11.09 -13.88
N GLY A 5 13.62 11.52 -15.08
CA GLY A 5 12.55 10.96 -15.89
C GLY A 5 12.82 9.58 -16.53
N PRO A 6 11.78 8.99 -17.12
CA PRO A 6 10.44 9.56 -17.27
C PRO A 6 9.65 9.60 -15.96
N VAL A 7 9.02 10.75 -15.66
CA VAL A 7 8.20 10.97 -14.46
C VAL A 7 6.91 11.68 -14.87
N HIS A 8 5.76 11.15 -14.41
CA HIS A 8 4.47 11.80 -14.52
C HIS A 8 3.99 12.26 -13.14
N ILE A 9 3.56 13.51 -13.03
CA ILE A 9 3.03 14.09 -11.79
C ILE A 9 1.64 14.65 -12.07
N GLY A 10 0.63 14.06 -11.46
CA GLY A 10 -0.78 14.44 -11.61
C GLY A 10 -1.10 15.80 -10.98
N ALA A 11 -2.23 16.36 -11.37
CA ALA A 11 -2.69 17.66 -10.91
C ALA A 11 -2.81 17.72 -9.37
N ASN A 12 -2.45 18.86 -8.78
CA ASN A 12 -2.52 19.09 -7.32
C ASN A 12 -1.67 18.14 -6.45
N ALA A 13 -0.76 17.36 -7.06
CA ALA A 13 0.22 16.60 -6.32
C ALA A 13 1.23 17.54 -5.65
N LYS A 14 1.65 17.22 -4.42
CA LYS A 14 2.65 17.97 -3.67
C LYS A 14 3.91 17.13 -3.56
N ILE A 15 4.98 17.58 -4.20
CA ILE A 15 6.32 16.99 -4.05
C ILE A 15 7.02 17.74 -2.91
N ILE A 16 7.32 17.02 -1.84
CA ILE A 16 7.87 17.56 -0.61
C ILE A 16 9.39 17.77 -0.76
N GLU A 17 9.97 18.62 0.07
CA GLU A 17 11.40 18.90 0.10
C GLU A 17 12.20 17.59 0.25
N TYR A 18 13.35 17.54 -0.44
CA TYR A 18 14.27 16.37 -0.46
C TYR A 18 13.69 15.11 -1.12
N ALA A 19 12.52 15.19 -1.79
CA ALA A 19 12.03 14.05 -2.56
C ALA A 19 12.94 13.75 -3.76
N ALA A 20 13.12 12.46 -4.07
CA ALA A 20 13.81 11.97 -5.25
C ALA A 20 12.89 11.01 -6.01
N LEU A 21 12.41 11.43 -7.19
CA LEU A 21 11.59 10.60 -8.08
C LEU A 21 12.47 10.20 -9.27
N LYS A 22 12.64 8.88 -9.46
CA LYS A 22 13.59 8.32 -10.41
C LYS A 22 12.93 7.29 -11.32
N ASP A 23 13.22 7.37 -12.60
CA ASP A 23 13.01 6.32 -13.57
C ASP A 23 11.60 5.67 -13.55
N LYS A 24 10.71 6.13 -14.41
CA LYS A 24 9.37 5.56 -14.63
C LYS A 24 8.43 5.69 -13.41
N VAL A 25 8.42 6.85 -12.75
CA VAL A 25 7.48 7.12 -11.67
C VAL A 25 6.21 7.78 -12.20
N THR A 26 5.06 7.26 -11.81
CA THR A 26 3.75 7.87 -12.06
C THR A 26 3.11 8.22 -10.72
N VAL A 27 2.75 9.49 -10.55
CA VAL A 27 2.09 10.04 -9.37
C VAL A 27 0.71 10.54 -9.76
N GLY A 28 -0.32 10.00 -9.14
CA GLY A 28 -1.71 10.42 -9.32
C GLY A 28 -1.98 11.82 -8.77
N HIS A 29 -3.12 12.38 -9.14
CA HIS A 29 -3.52 13.71 -8.65
C HIS A 29 -3.73 13.74 -7.13
N THR A 30 -3.58 14.91 -6.52
CA THR A 30 -3.88 15.17 -5.09
C THR A 30 -3.08 14.29 -4.11
N THR A 31 -1.93 13.80 -4.52
CA THR A 31 -1.00 13.01 -3.68
C THR A 31 -0.04 13.90 -2.89
N LYS A 32 0.64 13.32 -1.91
CA LYS A 32 1.80 13.95 -1.25
C LYS A 32 2.97 12.99 -1.28
N ILE A 33 4.07 13.44 -1.89
CA ILE A 33 5.23 12.61 -2.20
C ILE A 33 6.49 13.19 -1.57
N GLY A 34 7.20 12.35 -0.83
CA GLY A 34 8.51 12.65 -0.23
C GLY A 34 9.36 11.39 -0.11
N GLY A 35 10.64 11.57 0.20
CA GLY A 35 11.61 10.49 0.21
C GLY A 35 11.97 10.01 -1.19
N GLU A 36 12.42 8.76 -1.31
CA GLU A 36 12.90 8.18 -2.57
C GLU A 36 11.83 7.28 -3.20
N ILE A 37 11.56 7.48 -4.49
CA ILE A 37 10.62 6.69 -5.28
C ILE A 37 11.25 6.36 -6.62
N GLU A 38 11.21 5.10 -7.01
CA GLU A 38 11.78 4.59 -8.25
C GLU A 38 10.84 3.58 -8.91
N ALA A 39 10.61 3.73 -10.22
CA ALA A 39 9.84 2.79 -11.04
C ALA A 39 8.50 2.36 -10.40
N ALA A 40 7.73 3.32 -9.88
CA ALA A 40 6.53 3.04 -9.11
C ALA A 40 5.31 3.82 -9.62
N VAL A 41 4.14 3.26 -9.40
CA VAL A 41 2.84 3.90 -9.65
C VAL A 41 2.18 4.18 -8.30
N ILE A 42 1.79 5.44 -8.09
CA ILE A 42 1.08 5.87 -6.88
C ILE A 42 -0.22 6.54 -7.31
N GLU A 43 -1.33 5.90 -6.95
CA GLU A 43 -2.66 6.33 -7.33
C GLU A 43 -3.14 7.57 -6.55
N PRO A 44 -4.20 8.25 -7.01
CA PRO A 44 -4.68 9.51 -6.43
C PRO A 44 -4.96 9.45 -4.93
N TYR A 45 -4.87 10.61 -4.28
CA TYR A 45 -5.12 10.83 -2.86
C TYR A 45 -4.18 10.11 -1.90
N SER A 46 -3.19 9.37 -2.40
CA SER A 46 -2.23 8.64 -1.57
C SER A 46 -1.12 9.54 -1.03
N ASN A 47 -0.57 9.16 0.12
CA ASN A 47 0.50 9.87 0.81
C ASN A 47 1.68 8.95 1.03
N LYS A 48 2.80 9.27 0.40
CA LYS A 48 4.15 8.84 0.73
C LYS A 48 4.97 10.09 1.08
N GLN A 49 4.50 10.83 2.09
CA GLN A 49 5.00 12.20 2.36
C GLN A 49 6.38 12.24 2.99
N HIS A 50 6.73 11.25 3.79
CA HIS A 50 7.94 11.26 4.61
C HIS A 50 9.09 10.49 3.95
N HIS A 51 10.28 10.46 4.61
CA HIS A 51 11.44 9.68 4.18
C HIS A 51 11.12 8.18 4.09
N GLY A 52 11.93 7.44 3.37
CA GLY A 52 11.80 6.02 3.06
C GLY A 52 11.85 5.78 1.55
N PHE A 53 12.02 4.53 1.16
CA PHE A 53 12.16 4.09 -0.23
C PHE A 53 10.93 3.32 -0.70
N ILE A 54 10.44 3.64 -1.89
CA ILE A 54 9.41 2.87 -2.61
C ILE A 54 9.92 2.61 -4.02
N GLY A 55 10.23 1.35 -4.31
CA GLY A 55 10.75 0.91 -5.60
C GLY A 55 9.92 -0.19 -6.24
N HIS A 56 9.77 -0.15 -7.58
CA HIS A 56 9.14 -1.17 -8.42
C HIS A 56 7.79 -1.65 -7.89
N SER A 57 6.96 -0.68 -7.44
CA SER A 57 5.76 -0.93 -6.64
C SER A 57 4.52 -0.27 -7.22
N TYR A 58 3.37 -0.79 -6.83
CA TYR A 58 2.07 -0.18 -7.08
C TYR A 58 1.38 0.16 -5.75
N LEU A 59 0.97 1.41 -5.59
CA LEU A 59 0.19 1.90 -4.47
C LEU A 59 -1.17 2.37 -4.98
N GLY A 60 -2.22 1.77 -4.47
CA GLY A 60 -3.60 2.15 -4.77
C GLY A 60 -3.97 3.53 -4.24
N SER A 61 -5.21 3.91 -4.45
CA SER A 61 -5.74 5.21 -4.02
C SER A 61 -5.96 5.26 -2.50
N TRP A 62 -5.81 6.46 -1.93
CA TRP A 62 -6.05 6.67 -0.49
C TRP A 62 -5.12 5.88 0.44
N VAL A 63 -4.01 5.38 -0.06
CA VAL A 63 -2.94 4.76 0.75
C VAL A 63 -2.23 5.83 1.56
N ASN A 64 -1.85 5.51 2.82
CA ASN A 64 -1.04 6.39 3.63
C ASN A 64 0.13 5.64 4.25
N LEU A 65 1.35 5.98 3.83
CA LEU A 65 2.55 5.39 4.38
C LEU A 65 3.12 6.26 5.52
N GLY A 66 3.34 5.63 6.67
CA GLY A 66 4.00 6.26 7.81
C GLY A 66 5.46 6.63 7.51
N ALA A 67 6.03 7.54 8.28
CA ALA A 67 7.42 7.95 8.14
C ALA A 67 8.36 6.74 8.28
N GLY A 68 9.42 6.69 7.47
CA GLY A 68 10.36 5.57 7.46
C GLY A 68 9.85 4.29 6.79
N SER A 69 8.59 4.29 6.28
CA SER A 69 8.12 3.12 5.53
C SER A 69 8.91 2.93 4.26
N CYS A 70 9.35 1.69 4.02
CA CYS A 70 10.08 1.31 2.83
C CYS A 70 9.71 -0.09 2.35
N ASN A 71 9.96 -0.36 1.08
CA ASN A 71 9.91 -1.71 0.55
C ASN A 71 11.28 -2.17 0.05
N SER A 72 11.53 -3.47 0.11
CA SER A 72 12.57 -4.10 -0.68
C SER A 72 12.02 -4.45 -2.06
N ASP A 73 12.78 -4.22 -3.10
CA ASP A 73 12.44 -4.57 -4.48
C ASP A 73 13.41 -5.57 -5.11
N LEU A 74 14.51 -5.89 -4.42
CA LEU A 74 15.52 -6.87 -4.81
C LEU A 74 15.71 -7.89 -3.68
N LYS A 75 15.77 -9.17 -4.02
CA LYS A 75 16.10 -10.21 -3.05
C LYS A 75 17.58 -10.16 -2.66
N ASN A 76 17.91 -10.51 -1.42
CA ASN A 76 19.29 -10.65 -0.97
C ASN A 76 20.07 -11.72 -1.78
N THR A 77 19.37 -12.67 -2.40
CA THR A 77 19.96 -13.69 -3.28
C THR A 77 20.15 -13.24 -4.72
N TYR A 78 19.73 -12.01 -5.05
CA TYR A 78 19.71 -11.46 -6.42
C TYR A 78 18.89 -12.27 -7.43
N GLY A 79 18.14 -13.28 -6.96
CA GLY A 79 17.27 -14.11 -7.78
C GLY A 79 15.97 -13.43 -8.19
N ARG A 80 15.28 -14.03 -9.17
CA ARG A 80 13.98 -13.53 -9.62
C ARG A 80 12.92 -13.60 -8.52
N VAL A 81 12.04 -12.62 -8.48
CA VAL A 81 10.95 -12.53 -7.51
C VAL A 81 9.80 -13.42 -7.96
N SER A 82 9.20 -14.15 -7.03
CA SER A 82 7.89 -14.78 -7.20
C SER A 82 6.88 -14.08 -6.32
N MET A 83 5.67 -13.95 -6.80
CA MET A 83 4.53 -13.47 -6.01
C MET A 83 3.61 -14.64 -5.65
N GLU A 84 2.87 -14.48 -4.58
CA GLU A 84 1.72 -15.32 -4.29
C GLU A 84 0.44 -14.58 -4.68
N TYR A 85 -0.39 -15.22 -5.48
CA TYR A 85 -1.67 -14.70 -5.91
C TYR A 85 -2.71 -15.80 -5.83
N ASP A 86 -3.81 -15.55 -5.13
CA ASP A 86 -4.91 -16.51 -4.90
C ASP A 86 -4.39 -17.88 -4.41
N GLY A 87 -3.50 -17.87 -3.41
CA GLY A 87 -2.88 -19.07 -2.85
C GLY A 87 -1.90 -19.79 -3.77
N LYS A 88 -1.62 -19.25 -4.96
CA LYS A 88 -0.70 -19.86 -5.94
C LYS A 88 0.57 -19.02 -6.09
N ARG A 89 1.69 -19.71 -6.14
CA ARG A 89 2.98 -19.07 -6.43
C ARG A 89 3.11 -18.81 -7.92
N VAL A 90 3.29 -17.53 -8.28
CA VAL A 90 3.49 -17.08 -9.66
C VAL A 90 4.93 -16.60 -9.85
N ALA A 91 5.63 -17.18 -10.82
CA ALA A 91 6.95 -16.73 -11.23
C ALA A 91 6.81 -15.47 -12.08
N THR A 92 7.31 -14.34 -11.62
CA THR A 92 7.17 -13.05 -12.33
C THR A 92 8.19 -12.86 -13.45
N GLY A 93 9.29 -13.60 -13.42
CA GLY A 93 10.43 -13.38 -14.32
C GLY A 93 11.25 -12.12 -14.00
N MET A 94 10.80 -11.28 -13.07
CA MET A 94 11.42 -10.01 -12.72
C MET A 94 12.46 -10.17 -11.62
N GLN A 95 13.59 -9.50 -11.75
CA GLN A 95 14.61 -9.41 -10.69
C GLN A 95 14.26 -8.31 -9.68
N PHE A 96 13.73 -7.19 -10.18
CA PHE A 96 13.25 -6.09 -9.36
C PHE A 96 11.72 -6.08 -9.34
N LEU A 97 11.16 -6.26 -8.17
CA LEU A 97 9.72 -6.17 -7.92
C LEU A 97 9.50 -5.86 -6.44
N GLY A 98 8.90 -4.72 -6.17
CA GLY A 98 8.57 -4.26 -4.83
C GLY A 98 7.30 -4.90 -4.27
N CYS A 99 6.32 -4.06 -3.98
CA CYS A 99 5.05 -4.49 -3.39
C CYS A 99 3.84 -3.91 -4.13
N ILE A 100 2.70 -4.53 -3.90
CA ILE A 100 1.39 -4.02 -4.31
C ILE A 100 0.62 -3.69 -3.02
N ILE A 101 0.12 -2.46 -2.92
CA ILE A 101 -0.67 -2.02 -1.76
C ILE A 101 -2.04 -1.57 -2.26
N GLY A 102 -3.08 -2.24 -1.79
CA GLY A 102 -4.46 -1.97 -2.13
C GLY A 102 -4.99 -0.66 -1.53
N ASP A 103 -6.08 -0.19 -2.10
CA ASP A 103 -6.73 1.07 -1.74
C ASP A 103 -7.06 1.16 -0.25
N TYR A 104 -7.06 2.36 0.29
CA TYR A 104 -7.41 2.67 1.68
C TYR A 104 -6.48 2.05 2.74
N SER A 105 -5.39 1.37 2.36
CA SER A 105 -4.45 0.77 3.31
C SER A 105 -3.48 1.79 3.90
N LYS A 106 -3.05 1.53 5.13
CA LYS A 106 -2.17 2.42 5.88
C LYS A 106 -1.05 1.65 6.54
N THR A 107 0.15 2.24 6.54
CA THR A 107 1.25 1.70 7.33
C THR A 107 1.55 2.61 8.52
N ALA A 108 1.96 2.02 9.62
CA ALA A 108 2.59 2.73 10.72
C ALA A 108 3.99 3.24 10.33
N VAL A 109 4.61 3.99 11.21
CA VAL A 109 6.01 4.43 11.04
C VAL A 109 6.95 3.23 10.98
N ASN A 110 8.04 3.36 10.20
CA ASN A 110 9.09 2.33 10.06
C ASN A 110 8.57 0.94 9.64
N THR A 111 7.50 0.92 8.83
CA THR A 111 7.02 -0.33 8.24
C THR A 111 7.90 -0.73 7.07
N ALA A 112 8.37 -1.98 7.06
CA ALA A 112 9.21 -2.54 6.00
C ALA A 112 8.47 -3.66 5.27
N VAL A 113 8.27 -3.50 3.96
CA VAL A 113 7.59 -4.48 3.11
C VAL A 113 8.58 -5.25 2.27
N PHE A 114 8.57 -6.57 2.33
CA PHE A 114 9.50 -7.41 1.58
C PHE A 114 9.11 -7.53 0.11
N THR A 115 10.08 -7.93 -0.74
CA THR A 115 9.89 -8.10 -2.18
C THR A 115 8.70 -8.98 -2.55
N GLY A 116 7.92 -8.57 -3.54
CA GLY A 116 6.83 -9.37 -4.11
C GLY A 116 5.64 -9.58 -3.17
N LYS A 117 5.46 -8.71 -2.16
CA LYS A 117 4.33 -8.81 -1.23
C LYS A 117 3.13 -8.00 -1.69
N VAL A 118 1.96 -8.54 -1.39
CA VAL A 118 0.67 -7.90 -1.62
C VAL A 118 0.06 -7.55 -0.26
N ILE A 119 -0.31 -6.30 -0.10
CA ILE A 119 -1.14 -5.80 0.99
C ILE A 119 -2.49 -5.48 0.38
N GLY A 120 -3.53 -6.16 0.83
CA GLY A 120 -4.89 -5.97 0.33
C GLY A 120 -5.47 -4.59 0.63
N VAL A 121 -6.76 -4.41 0.34
CA VAL A 121 -7.46 -3.15 0.58
C VAL A 121 -7.83 -2.97 2.06
N CYS A 122 -7.95 -1.73 2.52
CA CYS A 122 -8.38 -1.39 3.89
C CYS A 122 -7.53 -2.01 5.01
N CYS A 123 -6.24 -2.25 4.78
CA CYS A 123 -5.33 -2.82 5.77
C CYS A 123 -4.75 -1.74 6.70
N MET A 124 -4.45 -2.13 7.93
CA MET A 124 -3.62 -1.40 8.89
C MET A 124 -2.38 -2.23 9.18
N VAL A 125 -1.19 -1.72 8.86
CA VAL A 125 0.03 -2.54 8.81
C VAL A 125 1.12 -1.95 9.71
N TYR A 126 1.77 -2.80 10.50
CA TYR A 126 2.80 -2.43 11.45
C TYR A 126 4.02 -3.34 11.34
N GLY A 127 5.20 -2.75 11.33
CA GLY A 127 6.47 -3.46 11.38
C GLY A 127 6.87 -4.17 10.08
N PHE A 128 7.32 -5.40 10.15
CA PHE A 128 7.84 -6.16 9.01
C PHE A 128 6.75 -6.97 8.32
N VAL A 129 6.56 -6.76 7.02
CA VAL A 129 5.62 -7.50 6.17
C VAL A 129 6.40 -8.54 5.36
N THR A 130 6.42 -9.77 5.85
CA THR A 130 7.14 -10.89 5.23
C THR A 130 6.22 -11.85 4.46
N THR A 131 4.91 -11.73 4.65
CA THR A 131 3.85 -12.49 3.98
C THR A 131 2.86 -11.55 3.30
N ASN A 132 1.99 -12.05 2.43
CA ASN A 132 0.87 -11.25 1.96
C ASN A 132 -0.07 -10.92 3.11
N VAL A 133 -0.69 -9.74 3.05
CA VAL A 133 -1.67 -9.28 4.04
C VAL A 133 -3.04 -9.28 3.37
N PRO A 134 -3.98 -10.13 3.81
CA PRO A 134 -5.33 -10.16 3.28
C PRO A 134 -6.03 -8.80 3.44
N SER A 135 -6.95 -8.50 2.55
CA SER A 135 -7.78 -7.29 2.63
C SER A 135 -8.53 -7.21 3.96
N PHE A 136 -8.78 -6.01 4.47
CA PHE A 136 -9.43 -5.75 5.76
C PHE A 136 -8.74 -6.41 6.95
N THR A 137 -7.42 -6.34 6.98
CA THR A 137 -6.60 -6.91 8.06
C THR A 137 -5.87 -5.83 8.83
N ASN A 138 -5.95 -5.90 10.16
CA ASN A 138 -5.06 -5.22 11.08
C ASN A 138 -3.85 -6.11 11.32
N TYR A 139 -2.78 -5.88 10.56
CA TYR A 139 -1.55 -6.66 10.60
C TYR A 139 -0.56 -6.03 11.57
N ALA A 140 -0.70 -6.36 12.84
CA ALA A 140 0.13 -5.90 13.95
C ALA A 140 0.99 -7.05 14.51
N ARG A 141 1.55 -7.88 13.63
CA ARG A 141 2.34 -9.07 13.98
C ARG A 141 3.49 -8.77 14.92
N VAL A 142 4.12 -7.61 14.78
CA VAL A 142 5.19 -7.14 15.67
C VAL A 142 4.76 -7.06 17.14
N PHE A 143 3.46 -6.93 17.39
CA PHE A 143 2.85 -6.96 18.73
C PHE A 143 2.13 -8.28 19.03
N GLY A 144 2.31 -9.31 18.19
CA GLY A 144 1.64 -10.60 18.34
C GLY A 144 0.16 -10.59 17.97
N GLN A 145 -0.29 -9.59 17.20
CA GLN A 145 -1.71 -9.42 16.87
C GLN A 145 -1.92 -9.37 15.36
N ILE A 146 -2.84 -10.20 14.88
CA ILE A 146 -3.43 -10.10 13.55
C ILE A 146 -4.93 -10.26 13.73
N SER A 147 -5.71 -9.29 13.25
CA SER A 147 -7.15 -9.30 13.39
C SER A 147 -7.84 -8.74 12.15
N GLU A 148 -9.09 -9.08 11.98
CA GLU A 148 -9.93 -8.52 10.93
C GLU A 148 -10.31 -7.07 11.27
N VAL A 149 -10.33 -6.19 10.25
CA VAL A 149 -10.87 -4.83 10.35
C VAL A 149 -12.35 -4.89 9.99
N PRO A 150 -13.27 -4.66 10.94
CA PRO A 150 -14.70 -4.67 10.65
C PRO A 150 -15.08 -3.65 9.58
N VAL A 151 -16.02 -4.00 8.73
CA VAL A 151 -16.43 -3.17 7.58
C VAL A 151 -16.89 -1.76 8.00
N ASP A 152 -17.59 -1.64 9.11
CA ASP A 152 -18.05 -0.33 9.60
C ASP A 152 -16.89 0.54 10.13
N VAL A 153 -15.84 -0.09 10.68
CA VAL A 153 -14.61 0.60 11.08
C VAL A 153 -13.88 1.12 9.83
N ALA A 154 -13.82 0.32 8.76
CA ALA A 154 -13.24 0.73 7.49
C ALA A 154 -14.02 1.89 6.85
N ALA A 155 -15.35 1.82 6.80
CA ALA A 155 -16.22 2.87 6.26
C ALA A 155 -16.11 4.19 7.06
N ALA A 156 -16.11 4.12 8.38
CA ALA A 156 -15.87 5.30 9.23
C ALA A 156 -14.45 5.87 9.06
N GLY A 157 -13.47 5.01 8.82
CA GLY A 157 -12.11 5.40 8.47
C GLY A 157 -12.05 6.16 7.15
N GLN A 158 -12.73 5.66 6.11
CA GLN A 158 -12.86 6.32 4.81
C GLN A 158 -13.49 7.72 4.96
N GLN A 159 -14.56 7.86 5.72
CA GLN A 159 -15.20 9.15 5.96
C GLN A 159 -14.21 10.18 6.53
N ARG A 160 -13.44 9.81 7.56
CA ARG A 160 -12.43 10.68 8.15
C ARG A 160 -11.32 11.06 7.17
N MET A 161 -10.90 10.13 6.31
CA MET A 161 -9.91 10.42 5.26
C MET A 161 -10.45 11.40 4.22
N PHE A 162 -11.68 11.21 3.78
CA PHE A 162 -12.35 12.06 2.81
C PHE A 162 -12.49 13.49 3.33
N LEU A 163 -12.97 13.65 4.57
CA LEU A 163 -13.08 14.97 5.21
C LEU A 163 -11.75 15.73 5.25
N ARG A 164 -10.62 15.07 5.48
CA ARG A 164 -9.28 15.69 5.45
C ARG A 164 -8.87 16.23 4.07
N ARG A 165 -9.56 15.81 3.03
CA ARG A 165 -9.31 16.20 1.63
C ARG A 165 -10.45 17.01 1.04
N ASN A 166 -11.39 17.46 1.87
CA ASN A 166 -12.61 18.16 1.44
C ASN A 166 -13.42 17.33 0.43
N VAL A 167 -13.45 16.01 0.60
CA VAL A 167 -14.26 15.07 -0.18
C VAL A 167 -15.42 14.61 0.70
N THR A 168 -16.63 14.65 0.15
CA THR A 168 -17.83 14.16 0.85
C THR A 168 -17.99 12.66 0.56
N GLN A 169 -18.12 11.86 1.62
CA GLN A 169 -18.46 10.44 1.47
C GLN A 169 -19.91 10.30 1.04
N ARG A 170 -20.15 9.59 -0.04
CA ARG A 170 -21.48 9.32 -0.62
C ARG A 170 -21.94 7.92 -0.24
N PRO A 171 -23.23 7.60 -0.34
CA PRO A 171 -23.73 6.24 -0.09
C PRO A 171 -23.03 5.17 -0.94
N CYS A 172 -22.70 5.46 -2.20
CA CYS A 172 -21.97 4.53 -3.07
C CYS A 172 -20.54 4.27 -2.60
N ASP A 173 -19.89 5.23 -1.94
CA ASP A 173 -18.53 5.05 -1.40
C ASP A 173 -18.57 4.07 -0.19
N VAL A 174 -19.62 4.15 0.64
CA VAL A 174 -19.85 3.19 1.73
C VAL A 174 -20.19 1.81 1.17
N GLN A 175 -21.05 1.76 0.14
CA GLN A 175 -21.38 0.49 -0.50
C GLN A 175 -20.16 -0.18 -1.11
N LEU A 176 -19.26 0.59 -1.77
CA LEU A 176 -18.01 0.08 -2.29
C LEU A 176 -17.15 -0.61 -1.21
N ILE A 177 -17.04 -0.01 -0.02
CA ILE A 177 -16.32 -0.65 1.10
C ILE A 177 -16.96 -1.99 1.48
N ARG A 178 -18.29 -2.06 1.52
CA ARG A 178 -19.02 -3.30 1.84
C ARG A 178 -18.83 -4.35 0.77
N ASP A 179 -18.93 -3.97 -0.50
CA ASP A 179 -18.75 -4.90 -1.62
C ASP A 179 -17.31 -5.44 -1.66
N MET A 180 -16.30 -4.60 -1.45
CA MET A 180 -14.91 -5.04 -1.34
C MET A 180 -14.71 -6.00 -0.16
N TYR A 181 -15.34 -5.74 0.98
CA TYR A 181 -15.25 -6.60 2.15
C TYR A 181 -15.77 -8.01 1.86
N GLU A 182 -16.91 -8.13 1.19
CA GLU A 182 -17.49 -9.43 0.83
C GLU A 182 -16.69 -10.11 -0.29
N LEU A 183 -16.29 -9.38 -1.33
CA LEU A 183 -15.51 -9.92 -2.44
C LEU A 183 -14.18 -10.51 -1.98
N THR A 184 -13.52 -9.89 -1.02
CA THR A 184 -12.21 -10.30 -0.50
C THR A 184 -12.28 -11.25 0.68
N ARG A 185 -13.47 -11.73 1.05
CA ARG A 185 -13.66 -12.64 2.17
C ARG A 185 -12.80 -13.91 2.08
N HIS A 186 -12.61 -14.42 0.87
CA HIS A 186 -11.80 -15.61 0.61
C HIS A 186 -10.31 -15.38 0.93
N GLU A 187 -9.77 -14.17 0.75
CA GLU A 187 -8.38 -13.84 1.07
C GLU A 187 -8.07 -14.05 2.55
N ARG A 188 -8.99 -13.64 3.43
CA ARG A 188 -8.85 -13.78 4.89
C ARG A 188 -8.88 -15.24 5.34
N ARG A 189 -9.53 -16.13 4.58
CA ARG A 189 -9.54 -17.58 4.82
C ARG A 189 -8.28 -18.28 4.35
N LEU A 190 -7.62 -17.74 3.30
CA LEU A 190 -6.37 -18.26 2.74
C LEU A 190 -5.13 -17.71 3.44
N GLY A 191 -5.28 -16.72 4.33
CA GLY A 191 -4.18 -16.15 5.08
C GLY A 191 -3.40 -17.25 5.83
N SER A 192 -2.07 -17.19 5.74
CA SER A 192 -1.17 -18.17 6.37
C SER A 192 -1.18 -18.13 7.92
N GLU A 193 -1.85 -17.15 8.49
CA GLU A 193 -1.98 -16.96 9.94
C GLU A 193 -3.46 -16.80 10.31
N PRO A 194 -3.93 -17.45 11.37
CA PRO A 194 -5.31 -17.31 11.81
C PRO A 194 -5.57 -15.86 12.24
N LEU A 195 -6.69 -15.31 11.77
CA LEU A 195 -7.16 -14.01 12.24
C LEU A 195 -7.73 -14.17 13.65
N VAL A 196 -7.30 -13.33 14.56
CA VAL A 196 -7.93 -13.20 15.88
C VAL A 196 -9.15 -12.32 15.71
N LEU A 197 -10.32 -12.86 15.94
CA LEU A 197 -11.60 -12.16 15.86
C LEU A 197 -11.86 -11.34 17.13
#